data_655b736265a22fcc6d327ca70e6677ba
#
_entry.id   655b736265a22fcc6d327ca70e6677ba
#
_cell.length_a   1.000
_cell.length_b   1.000
_cell.length_c   1.000
_cell.angle_alpha   90.00
_cell.angle_beta   90.00
_cell.angle_gamma   90.00
#
_symmetry.space_group_name_H-M   'P 1'
#
loop_
_entity.id
_entity.type
_entity.pdbx_description
1 polymer ?
#
loop_
_entity_poly.entity_id
_entity_poly.type
_entity_poly.pdbx_seq_one_letter_code
_entity_poly.pdbx_strand_id
1 'polypeptide(L)'
;MYNGQTYEFNKNMTSILCMGIDKSSFDGASDIKGENGQADVLILVAMDTSTGETKLINISRDTMTDVAVYSASGYYVETVKEQICLSYAYGDGKESSCANTVTAVERLFYNIPINSYFALDLDGISALNDAVGGVDVVSPETIGDFKEGESYHLEGQNAESFVRLRDMESVDANSKRMQRQQVYLDSFMNTVLAQTKNDITTPVSLFNASAPYSCTNLNPSKICYLSQNMLSHNGMNMTMVSVPGELKKGEIYTEFYVNEDELYKLILDTYYKPYNG
;
A
#
# COMPACT_ATOMS: atom_id res chain seq x y z
N MET A 1 12.66 -24.24 -9.38
CA MET A 1 14.10 -24.15 -9.74
C MET A 1 14.28 -22.90 -10.59
N TYR A 2 15.21 -22.03 -10.23
CA TYR A 2 15.51 -20.80 -10.97
C TYR A 2 17.03 -20.70 -11.14
N ASN A 3 17.51 -20.50 -12.36
CA ASN A 3 18.95 -20.46 -12.69
C ASN A 3 19.77 -21.62 -12.10
N GLY A 4 19.21 -22.83 -12.07
CA GLY A 4 19.87 -24.02 -11.53
C GLY A 4 19.83 -24.17 -10.01
N GLN A 5 19.32 -23.19 -9.28
CA GLN A 5 19.13 -23.23 -7.83
C GLN A 5 17.68 -23.63 -7.49
N THR A 6 17.53 -24.55 -6.53
CA THR A 6 16.23 -24.87 -5.92
C THR A 6 15.93 -23.88 -4.80
N TYR A 7 14.66 -23.47 -4.68
CA TYR A 7 14.19 -22.55 -3.65
C TYR A 7 13.05 -23.20 -2.87
N GLU A 8 12.94 -22.87 -1.61
CA GLU A 8 11.80 -23.21 -0.75
C GLU A 8 11.12 -21.95 -0.22
N PHE A 9 9.82 -22.01 -0.04
CA PHE A 9 9.05 -20.90 0.52
C PHE A 9 9.43 -20.68 1.98
N ASN A 10 9.71 -19.43 2.34
CA ASN A 10 10.03 -19.04 3.70
C ASN A 10 8.74 -19.00 4.55
N LYS A 11 8.51 -20.01 5.36
CA LYS A 11 7.30 -20.16 6.20
C LYS A 11 7.15 -19.08 7.28
N ASN A 12 8.21 -18.30 7.54
CA ASN A 12 8.18 -17.20 8.51
C ASN A 12 7.69 -15.88 7.88
N MET A 13 7.40 -15.87 6.58
CA MET A 13 6.87 -14.69 5.92
C MET A 13 5.43 -14.41 6.36
N THR A 14 5.16 -13.14 6.64
CA THR A 14 3.80 -12.61 6.78
C THR A 14 3.63 -11.42 5.83
N SER A 15 2.45 -11.31 5.24
CA SER A 15 2.13 -10.26 4.27
C SER A 15 0.89 -9.49 4.69
N ILE A 16 0.98 -8.16 4.56
CA ILE A 16 -0.13 -7.24 4.80
C ILE A 16 -0.26 -6.34 3.58
N LEU A 17 -1.43 -6.28 2.97
CA LEU A 17 -1.71 -5.31 1.92
C LEU A 17 -2.27 -4.04 2.54
N CYS A 18 -1.49 -2.95 2.46
CA CYS A 18 -1.92 -1.61 2.83
C CYS A 18 -2.49 -0.90 1.60
N MET A 19 -3.67 -0.30 1.75
CA MET A 19 -4.40 0.36 0.68
C MET A 19 -4.81 1.76 1.10
N GLY A 20 -4.57 2.77 0.26
CA GLY A 20 -5.17 4.10 0.37
C GLY A 20 -6.34 4.20 -0.60
N ILE A 21 -7.53 4.49 -0.09
CA ILE A 21 -8.76 4.52 -0.86
C ILE A 21 -9.16 5.97 -1.16
N ASP A 22 -9.46 6.30 -2.40
CA ASP A 22 -9.81 7.65 -2.88
C ASP A 22 -11.24 8.07 -2.50
N LYS A 23 -11.62 7.85 -1.26
CA LYS A 23 -12.95 8.16 -0.74
C LYS A 23 -12.82 8.78 0.65
N SER A 24 -13.74 9.70 0.99
CA SER A 24 -13.68 10.47 2.24
C SER A 24 -14.14 9.67 3.46
N SER A 25 -14.85 8.56 3.29
CA SER A 25 -15.35 7.76 4.40
C SER A 25 -15.76 6.37 3.93
N PHE A 26 -15.57 5.37 4.79
CA PHE A 26 -16.14 4.03 4.58
C PHE A 26 -17.65 3.97 4.84
N ASP A 27 -18.24 5.01 5.44
CA ASP A 27 -19.68 5.10 5.63
C ASP A 27 -20.37 5.55 4.33
N GLY A 28 -21.57 5.02 4.07
CA GLY A 28 -22.34 5.37 2.88
C GLY A 28 -21.81 4.72 1.59
N ALA A 29 -21.35 3.48 1.67
CA ALA A 29 -21.02 2.70 0.48
C ALA A 29 -22.21 2.66 -0.49
N SER A 30 -21.94 2.87 -1.79
CA SER A 30 -22.93 2.78 -2.85
C SER A 30 -23.30 1.31 -3.11
N ASP A 31 -24.57 1.04 -3.34
CA ASP A 31 -24.99 -0.27 -3.85
C ASP A 31 -24.59 -0.47 -5.32
N ILE A 32 -24.12 0.59 -5.98
CA ILE A 32 -23.67 0.56 -7.38
C ILE A 32 -22.18 0.16 -7.38
N LYS A 33 -21.91 -0.99 -8.01
CA LYS A 33 -20.53 -1.45 -8.22
C LYS A 33 -19.79 -0.49 -9.14
N GLY A 34 -18.53 -0.18 -8.77
CA GLY A 34 -17.72 0.82 -9.45
C GLY A 34 -17.74 2.22 -8.81
N GLU A 35 -18.67 2.51 -7.89
CA GLU A 35 -18.77 3.79 -7.19
C GLU A 35 -18.17 3.77 -5.76
N ASN A 36 -17.63 2.64 -5.32
CA ASN A 36 -17.14 2.44 -3.96
C ASN A 36 -15.70 2.90 -3.73
N GLY A 37 -15.16 3.74 -4.62
CA GLY A 37 -13.79 4.21 -4.57
C GLY A 37 -12.81 3.25 -5.25
N GLN A 38 -11.56 3.66 -5.33
CA GLN A 38 -10.46 2.90 -5.93
C GLN A 38 -9.30 2.85 -4.96
N ALA A 39 -8.49 1.80 -5.04
CA ALA A 39 -7.25 1.69 -4.28
C ALA A 39 -6.13 2.46 -4.99
N ASP A 40 -5.98 3.74 -4.67
CA ASP A 40 -5.00 4.65 -5.29
C ASP A 40 -3.58 4.41 -4.82
N VAL A 41 -3.42 3.89 -3.61
CA VAL A 41 -2.14 3.49 -3.01
C VAL A 41 -2.21 2.01 -2.67
N LEU A 42 -1.22 1.25 -3.10
CA LEU A 42 -1.10 -0.18 -2.85
C LEU A 42 0.33 -0.49 -2.41
N ILE A 43 0.50 -0.92 -1.16
CA ILE A 43 1.79 -1.29 -0.60
C ILE A 43 1.67 -2.67 0.03
N LEU A 44 2.42 -3.63 -0.52
CA LEU A 44 2.54 -4.95 0.06
C LEU A 44 3.70 -4.96 1.06
N VAL A 45 3.36 -5.07 2.34
CA VAL A 45 4.33 -5.23 3.43
C VAL A 45 4.63 -6.72 3.56
N ALA A 46 5.87 -7.11 3.29
CA ALA A 46 6.37 -8.46 3.42
C ALA A 46 7.42 -8.52 4.54
N MET A 47 7.14 -9.23 5.63
CA MET A 47 8.01 -9.33 6.80
C MET A 47 8.41 -10.78 7.05
N ASP A 48 9.70 -11.03 7.20
CA ASP A 48 10.22 -12.27 7.80
C ASP A 48 10.20 -12.13 9.33
N THR A 49 9.28 -12.82 9.99
CA THR A 49 9.12 -12.77 11.45
C THR A 49 10.26 -13.42 12.21
N SER A 50 11.17 -14.14 11.53
CA SER A 50 12.36 -14.74 12.18
C SER A 50 13.58 -13.82 12.17
N THR A 51 13.62 -12.83 11.25
CA THR A 51 14.75 -11.89 11.12
C THR A 51 14.35 -10.44 11.33
N GLY A 52 13.04 -10.13 11.29
CA GLY A 52 12.51 -8.76 11.31
C GLY A 52 12.71 -8.00 9.99
N GLU A 53 13.35 -8.61 8.98
CA GLU A 53 13.49 -7.99 7.66
C GLU A 53 12.13 -7.70 7.06
N THR A 54 11.94 -6.47 6.60
CA THR A 54 10.67 -6.00 6.06
C THR A 54 10.90 -5.31 4.72
N LYS A 55 10.18 -5.77 3.70
CA LYS A 55 10.10 -5.07 2.41
C LYS A 55 8.74 -4.41 2.25
N LEU A 56 8.76 -3.14 1.90
CA LEU A 56 7.58 -2.40 1.45
C LEU A 56 7.59 -2.40 -0.08
N ILE A 57 6.68 -3.13 -0.68
CA ILE A 57 6.62 -3.29 -2.14
C ILE A 57 5.50 -2.39 -2.65
N ASN A 58 5.86 -1.28 -3.29
CA ASN A 58 4.91 -0.37 -3.90
C ASN A 58 4.39 -0.95 -5.23
N ILE A 59 3.09 -1.00 -5.38
CA ILE A 59 2.40 -1.50 -6.57
C ILE A 59 1.70 -0.31 -7.22
N SER A 60 2.02 -0.01 -8.47
CA SER A 60 1.32 1.06 -9.20
C SER A 60 -0.18 0.76 -9.28
N ARG A 61 -1.02 1.75 -8.99
CA ARG A 61 -2.46 1.65 -9.16
C ARG A 61 -2.89 1.27 -10.59
N ASP A 62 -2.07 1.67 -11.56
CA ASP A 62 -2.31 1.45 -12.99
C ASP A 62 -1.80 0.08 -13.47
N THR A 63 -1.35 -0.81 -12.56
CA THR A 63 -0.83 -2.13 -12.91
C THR A 63 -1.92 -2.98 -13.56
N MET A 64 -1.65 -3.41 -14.79
CA MET A 64 -2.54 -4.28 -15.57
C MET A 64 -2.41 -5.73 -15.06
N THR A 65 -3.46 -6.22 -14.42
CA THR A 65 -3.50 -7.57 -13.84
C THR A 65 -4.88 -8.20 -14.00
N ASP A 66 -5.02 -9.47 -13.59
CA ASP A 66 -6.27 -10.21 -13.64
C ASP A 66 -7.18 -9.79 -12.48
N VAL A 67 -8.19 -8.99 -12.78
CA VAL A 67 -9.18 -8.46 -11.84
C VAL A 67 -10.49 -9.23 -11.97
N ALA A 68 -11.04 -9.67 -10.85
CA ALA A 68 -12.35 -10.29 -10.80
C ALA A 68 -13.46 -9.23 -10.84
N VAL A 69 -14.33 -9.32 -11.82
CA VAL A 69 -15.49 -8.43 -11.99
C VAL A 69 -16.72 -9.07 -11.40
N TYR A 70 -17.49 -8.28 -10.66
CA TYR A 70 -18.73 -8.70 -10.02
C TYR A 70 -19.92 -7.88 -10.50
N SER A 71 -21.09 -8.53 -10.65
CA SER A 71 -22.35 -7.85 -10.95
C SER A 71 -22.80 -6.94 -9.80
N ALA A 72 -23.75 -6.05 -10.06
CA ALA A 72 -24.37 -5.22 -9.02
C ALA A 72 -24.93 -6.04 -7.83
N SER A 73 -25.36 -7.29 -8.10
CA SER A 73 -25.85 -8.23 -7.08
C SER A 73 -24.71 -8.96 -6.33
N GLY A 74 -23.45 -8.68 -6.62
CA GLY A 74 -22.30 -9.31 -5.97
C GLY A 74 -21.92 -10.69 -6.51
N TYR A 75 -22.51 -11.15 -7.61
CA TYR A 75 -22.12 -12.40 -8.26
C TYR A 75 -20.90 -12.21 -9.15
N TYR A 76 -19.96 -13.14 -9.08
CA TYR A 76 -18.82 -13.18 -10.00
C TYR A 76 -19.32 -13.29 -11.45
N VAL A 77 -18.77 -12.46 -12.33
CA VAL A 77 -19.09 -12.43 -13.76
C VAL A 77 -17.93 -13.05 -14.55
N GLU A 78 -16.78 -12.44 -14.46
CA GLU A 78 -15.59 -12.85 -15.21
C GLU A 78 -14.30 -12.30 -14.55
N THR A 79 -13.15 -12.71 -15.08
CA THR A 79 -11.86 -12.11 -14.76
C THR A 79 -11.33 -11.44 -16.01
N VAL A 80 -10.98 -10.17 -15.90
CA VAL A 80 -10.49 -9.34 -17.00
C VAL A 80 -9.13 -8.72 -16.68
N LYS A 81 -8.40 -8.36 -17.72
CA LYS A 81 -7.13 -7.62 -17.58
C LYS A 81 -7.45 -6.15 -17.46
N GLU A 82 -7.33 -5.61 -16.24
CA GLU A 82 -7.62 -4.21 -15.92
C GLU A 82 -6.59 -3.63 -14.95
N GLN A 83 -6.66 -2.31 -14.71
CA GLN A 83 -5.87 -1.66 -13.68
C GLN A 83 -6.23 -2.22 -12.29
N ILE A 84 -5.22 -2.54 -11.49
CA ILE A 84 -5.40 -3.20 -10.20
C ILE A 84 -6.24 -2.38 -9.20
N CYS A 85 -6.22 -1.03 -9.30
CA CYS A 85 -7.02 -0.15 -8.45
C CYS A 85 -8.53 -0.38 -8.58
N LEU A 86 -9.00 -0.86 -9.75
CA LEU A 86 -10.41 -1.14 -10.03
C LEU A 86 -10.93 -2.37 -9.27
N SER A 87 -10.05 -3.26 -8.84
CA SER A 87 -10.42 -4.43 -8.04
C SER A 87 -11.22 -4.07 -6.79
N TYR A 88 -10.89 -2.92 -6.17
CA TYR A 88 -11.59 -2.41 -5.00
C TYR A 88 -13.02 -1.97 -5.33
N ALA A 89 -13.21 -1.30 -6.46
CA ALA A 89 -14.50 -0.75 -6.89
C ALA A 89 -15.59 -1.81 -7.11
N TYR A 90 -15.20 -3.04 -7.44
CA TYR A 90 -16.15 -4.14 -7.64
C TYR A 90 -16.68 -4.79 -6.35
N GLY A 91 -16.23 -4.35 -5.18
CA GLY A 91 -16.72 -4.81 -3.89
C GLY A 91 -17.84 -3.94 -3.30
N ASP A 92 -17.95 -4.01 -2.00
CA ASP A 92 -18.93 -3.27 -1.17
C ASP A 92 -18.39 -1.93 -0.64
N GLY A 93 -17.17 -1.56 -1.02
CA GLY A 93 -16.45 -0.41 -0.46
C GLY A 93 -15.88 -0.66 0.93
N LYS A 94 -15.91 -1.88 1.43
CA LYS A 94 -15.41 -2.34 2.74
C LYS A 94 -14.68 -3.69 2.59
N GLU A 95 -15.14 -4.69 3.32
CA GLU A 95 -14.45 -6.00 3.42
C GLU A 95 -14.34 -6.74 2.10
N SER A 96 -15.42 -6.81 1.30
CA SER A 96 -15.36 -7.51 0.01
C SER A 96 -14.50 -6.76 -1.00
N SER A 97 -14.47 -5.42 -0.97
CA SER A 97 -13.56 -4.61 -1.78
C SER A 97 -12.09 -4.88 -1.43
N CYS A 98 -11.79 -4.92 -0.12
CA CYS A 98 -10.45 -5.27 0.35
C CYS A 98 -10.06 -6.69 -0.09
N ALA A 99 -10.96 -7.68 0.05
CA ALA A 99 -10.71 -9.07 -0.35
C ALA A 99 -10.48 -9.21 -1.87
N ASN A 100 -11.24 -8.47 -2.69
CA ASN A 100 -11.05 -8.45 -4.14
C ASN A 100 -9.65 -7.90 -4.51
N THR A 101 -9.23 -6.83 -3.84
CA THR A 101 -7.91 -6.23 -4.08
C THR A 101 -6.79 -7.15 -3.61
N VAL A 102 -6.94 -7.80 -2.45
CA VAL A 102 -6.01 -8.85 -2.00
C VAL A 102 -5.88 -9.94 -3.06
N THR A 103 -7.00 -10.45 -3.57
CA THR A 103 -6.98 -11.50 -4.61
C THR A 103 -6.28 -11.04 -5.89
N ALA A 104 -6.47 -9.78 -6.32
CA ALA A 104 -5.79 -9.24 -7.49
C ALA A 104 -4.27 -9.15 -7.27
N VAL A 105 -3.83 -8.71 -6.06
CA VAL A 105 -2.40 -8.69 -5.70
C VAL A 105 -1.82 -10.09 -5.57
N GLU A 106 -2.54 -11.04 -4.97
CA GLU A 106 -2.09 -12.44 -4.90
C GLU A 106 -1.86 -13.02 -6.30
N ARG A 107 -2.78 -12.79 -7.24
CA ARG A 107 -2.61 -13.22 -8.65
C ARG A 107 -1.39 -12.58 -9.30
N LEU A 108 -1.20 -11.27 -9.11
CA LEU A 108 -0.02 -10.54 -9.60
C LEU A 108 1.29 -11.15 -9.06
N PHE A 109 1.30 -11.59 -7.79
CA PHE A 109 2.44 -12.18 -7.11
C PHE A 109 2.48 -13.72 -7.17
N TYR A 110 1.95 -14.33 -8.24
CA TYR A 110 1.97 -15.77 -8.48
C TYR A 110 1.36 -16.59 -7.31
N ASN A 111 0.27 -16.07 -6.74
CA ASN A 111 -0.48 -16.64 -5.61
C ASN A 111 0.33 -16.71 -4.30
N ILE A 112 1.22 -15.76 -4.05
CA ILE A 112 1.77 -15.56 -2.71
C ILE A 112 0.64 -15.18 -1.76
N PRO A 113 0.45 -15.91 -0.62
CA PRO A 113 -0.66 -15.66 0.27
C PRO A 113 -0.54 -14.33 1.01
N ILE A 114 -1.61 -13.54 1.01
CA ILE A 114 -1.72 -12.27 1.74
C ILE A 114 -2.81 -12.43 2.82
N ASN A 115 -2.39 -12.66 4.06
CA ASN A 115 -3.30 -13.01 5.16
C ASN A 115 -3.99 -11.82 5.82
N SER A 116 -3.52 -10.61 5.53
CA SER A 116 -4.03 -9.40 6.19
C SER A 116 -4.05 -8.23 5.24
N TYR A 117 -5.00 -7.34 5.51
CA TYR A 117 -5.11 -6.08 4.82
C TYR A 117 -5.40 -4.94 5.79
N PHE A 118 -5.05 -3.74 5.37
CA PHE A 118 -5.36 -2.49 6.03
C PHE A 118 -5.69 -1.45 4.96
N ALA A 119 -6.95 -1.05 4.87
CA ALA A 119 -7.42 0.01 3.97
C ALA A 119 -7.70 1.27 4.78
N LEU A 120 -7.19 2.41 4.33
CA LEU A 120 -7.37 3.71 4.94
C LEU A 120 -8.07 4.64 3.93
N ASP A 121 -9.09 5.37 4.38
CA ASP A 121 -9.69 6.44 3.60
C ASP A 121 -8.87 7.74 3.67
N LEU A 122 -9.27 8.74 2.91
CA LEU A 122 -8.53 10.01 2.81
C LEU A 122 -8.53 10.79 4.13
N ASP A 123 -9.62 10.76 4.90
CA ASP A 123 -9.74 11.48 6.18
C ASP A 123 -8.80 10.87 7.24
N GLY A 124 -8.48 9.58 7.10
CA GLY A 124 -7.54 8.88 7.95
C GLY A 124 -6.09 9.35 7.85
N ILE A 125 -5.71 9.99 6.73
CA ILE A 125 -4.35 10.53 6.56
C ILE A 125 -4.07 11.58 7.62
N SER A 126 -4.97 12.55 7.81
CA SER A 126 -4.83 13.59 8.84
C SER A 126 -4.78 12.98 10.24
N ALA A 127 -5.66 12.03 10.53
CA ALA A 127 -5.73 11.39 11.85
C ALA A 127 -4.45 10.61 12.20
N LEU A 128 -3.88 9.85 11.24
CA LEU A 128 -2.62 9.14 11.44
C LEU A 128 -1.43 10.10 11.56
N ASN A 129 -1.41 11.16 10.73
CA ASN A 129 -0.39 12.19 10.77
C ASN A 129 -0.34 12.87 12.14
N ASP A 130 -1.50 13.27 12.65
CA ASP A 130 -1.60 13.95 13.95
C ASP A 130 -1.28 13.01 15.12
N ALA A 131 -1.59 11.73 14.98
CA ALA A 131 -1.28 10.73 16.02
C ALA A 131 0.23 10.50 16.20
N VAL A 132 1.06 10.84 15.19
CA VAL A 132 2.53 10.87 15.32
C VAL A 132 3.07 12.28 15.63
N GLY A 133 2.21 13.27 15.82
CA GLY A 133 2.60 14.65 16.11
C GLY A 133 3.09 15.42 14.88
N GLY A 134 2.60 15.06 13.70
CA GLY A 134 3.00 15.64 12.42
C GLY A 134 4.19 14.96 11.76
N VAL A 135 4.39 15.28 10.49
CA VAL A 135 5.45 14.68 9.67
C VAL A 135 6.23 15.77 8.95
N ASP A 136 7.57 15.71 9.04
CA ASP A 136 8.44 16.62 8.34
C ASP A 136 8.73 16.11 6.92
N VAL A 137 8.50 16.96 5.93
CA VAL A 137 8.76 16.65 4.51
C VAL A 137 9.53 17.77 3.82
N VAL A 138 10.26 17.42 2.77
CA VAL A 138 10.78 18.39 1.80
C VAL A 138 9.94 18.25 0.54
N SER A 139 9.30 19.36 0.10
CA SER A 139 8.45 19.30 -1.08
C SER A 139 9.27 19.04 -2.35
N PRO A 140 8.93 18.00 -3.14
CA PRO A 140 9.65 17.69 -4.38
C PRO A 140 9.20 18.56 -5.57
N GLU A 141 8.18 19.40 -5.39
CA GLU A 141 7.65 20.30 -6.40
C GLU A 141 6.98 21.52 -5.78
N THR A 142 6.72 22.53 -6.61
CA THR A 142 5.87 23.67 -6.22
C THR A 142 4.43 23.37 -6.59
N ILE A 143 3.54 23.32 -5.56
CA ILE A 143 2.09 23.11 -5.75
C ILE A 143 1.30 23.71 -4.56
N GLY A 144 0.27 24.52 -4.85
CA GLY A 144 -0.47 25.23 -3.81
C GLY A 144 0.48 26.07 -2.96
N ASP A 145 0.43 25.89 -1.64
CA ASP A 145 1.30 26.61 -0.69
C ASP A 145 2.67 25.93 -0.49
N PHE A 146 2.91 24.78 -1.10
CA PHE A 146 4.17 24.02 -1.00
C PHE A 146 5.14 24.43 -2.11
N LYS A 147 6.37 24.79 -1.77
CA LYS A 147 7.42 25.18 -2.73
C LYS A 147 8.49 24.09 -2.80
N GLU A 148 8.94 23.82 -4.01
CA GLU A 148 10.01 22.85 -4.26
C GLU A 148 11.26 23.14 -3.44
N GLY A 149 11.80 22.12 -2.77
CA GLY A 149 12.98 22.18 -1.92
C GLY A 149 12.77 22.79 -0.55
N GLU A 150 11.60 23.35 -0.22
CA GLU A 150 11.30 23.85 1.12
C GLU A 150 10.82 22.72 2.05
N SER A 151 11.16 22.85 3.34
CA SER A 151 10.75 21.92 4.40
C SER A 151 9.45 22.37 5.04
N TYR A 152 8.57 21.42 5.30
CA TYR A 152 7.27 21.64 5.92
C TYR A 152 7.05 20.63 7.04
N HIS A 153 6.55 21.10 8.19
CA HIS A 153 5.96 20.24 9.19
C HIS A 153 4.45 20.14 8.90
N LEU A 154 4.01 18.95 8.52
CA LEU A 154 2.62 18.71 8.10
C LEU A 154 1.79 18.31 9.31
N GLU A 155 0.71 19.05 9.58
CA GLU A 155 -0.29 18.78 10.61
C GLU A 155 -1.69 18.85 10.01
N GLY A 156 -2.62 18.04 10.53
CA GLY A 156 -4.03 18.05 10.15
C GLY A 156 -4.25 17.97 8.64
N GLN A 157 -5.08 18.86 8.13
CA GLN A 157 -5.43 18.92 6.71
C GLN A 157 -4.26 19.25 5.78
N ASN A 158 -3.16 19.80 6.29
CA ASN A 158 -1.97 20.06 5.45
C ASN A 158 -1.32 18.75 4.98
N ALA A 159 -1.34 17.69 5.81
CA ALA A 159 -0.85 16.37 5.41
C ALA A 159 -1.71 15.79 4.27
N GLU A 160 -3.03 15.85 4.40
CA GLU A 160 -3.96 15.43 3.36
C GLU A 160 -3.77 16.27 2.07
N SER A 161 -3.71 17.59 2.20
CA SER A 161 -3.50 18.50 1.07
C SER A 161 -2.19 18.18 0.35
N PHE A 162 -1.10 17.96 1.08
CA PHE A 162 0.21 17.63 0.50
C PHE A 162 0.16 16.40 -0.40
N VAL A 163 -0.55 15.35 -0.01
CA VAL A 163 -0.64 14.10 -0.79
C VAL A 163 -1.72 14.12 -1.88
N ARG A 164 -2.73 14.99 -1.77
CA ARG A 164 -3.88 15.05 -2.69
C ARG A 164 -3.79 16.09 -3.78
N LEU A 165 -3.19 17.27 -3.52
CA LEU A 165 -3.14 18.36 -4.48
C LEU A 165 -2.67 17.85 -5.85
N ARG A 166 -3.31 18.35 -6.91
CA ARG A 166 -3.00 18.01 -8.28
C ARG A 166 -3.15 19.26 -9.16
N ASP A 167 -2.12 19.53 -9.92
CA ASP A 167 -2.18 20.53 -10.99
C ASP A 167 -2.87 19.92 -12.21
N MET A 168 -4.15 20.24 -12.40
CA MET A 168 -4.97 19.68 -13.48
C MET A 168 -4.52 20.11 -14.87
N GLU A 169 -3.68 21.13 -14.99
CA GLU A 169 -3.17 21.65 -16.26
C GLU A 169 -1.83 21.00 -16.66
N SER A 170 -1.15 20.35 -15.72
CA SER A 170 0.15 19.72 -15.96
C SER A 170 0.02 18.30 -16.52
N VAL A 171 0.77 18.03 -17.58
CA VAL A 171 0.88 16.68 -18.17
C VAL A 171 1.48 15.67 -17.16
N ASP A 172 2.33 16.17 -16.27
CA ASP A 172 3.07 15.36 -15.28
C ASP A 172 2.37 15.27 -13.93
N ALA A 173 1.15 15.81 -13.81
CA ALA A 173 0.44 15.93 -12.54
C ALA A 173 0.35 14.63 -11.74
N ASN A 174 0.14 13.51 -12.40
CA ASN A 174 0.03 12.21 -11.75
C ASN A 174 1.39 11.73 -11.22
N SER A 175 2.44 11.85 -12.01
CA SER A 175 3.80 11.46 -11.62
C SER A 175 4.31 12.28 -10.42
N LYS A 176 4.07 13.59 -10.44
CA LYS A 176 4.44 14.51 -9.34
C LYS A 176 3.66 14.22 -8.07
N ARG A 177 2.35 13.94 -8.19
CA ARG A 177 1.55 13.52 -7.03
C ARG A 177 2.09 12.22 -6.43
N MET A 178 2.42 11.22 -7.24
CA MET A 178 3.04 9.97 -6.76
C MET A 178 4.36 10.21 -6.04
N GLN A 179 5.18 11.13 -6.54
CA GLN A 179 6.45 11.50 -5.88
C GLN A 179 6.21 12.15 -4.52
N ARG A 180 5.23 13.06 -4.39
CA ARG A 180 4.85 13.63 -3.09
C ARG A 180 4.31 12.59 -2.12
N GLN A 181 3.47 11.68 -2.59
CA GLN A 181 2.96 10.56 -1.79
C GLN A 181 4.11 9.69 -1.26
N GLN A 182 5.11 9.41 -2.10
CA GLN A 182 6.30 8.67 -1.69
C GLN A 182 7.09 9.41 -0.63
N VAL A 183 7.38 10.71 -0.83
CA VAL A 183 8.09 11.55 0.15
C VAL A 183 7.37 11.57 1.49
N TYR A 184 6.04 11.76 1.48
CA TYR A 184 5.23 11.74 2.69
C TYR A 184 5.28 10.38 3.39
N LEU A 185 5.09 9.30 2.64
CA LEU A 185 5.09 7.95 3.19
C LEU A 185 6.44 7.58 3.83
N ASP A 186 7.54 7.89 3.17
CA ASP A 186 8.88 7.63 3.69
C ASP A 186 9.11 8.39 5.01
N SER A 187 8.72 9.67 5.05
CA SER A 187 8.83 10.49 6.25
C SER A 187 7.92 10.00 7.37
N PHE A 188 6.67 9.67 7.06
CA PHE A 188 5.73 9.11 8.03
C PHE A 188 6.25 7.79 8.62
N MET A 189 6.70 6.86 7.79
CA MET A 189 7.25 5.58 8.24
C MET A 189 8.49 5.74 9.11
N ASN A 190 9.38 6.67 8.76
CA ASN A 190 10.56 6.98 9.57
C ASN A 190 10.16 7.55 10.95
N THR A 191 9.16 8.43 10.99
CA THR A 191 8.61 8.99 12.24
C THR A 191 8.00 7.88 13.12
N VAL A 192 7.15 7.02 12.54
CA VAL A 192 6.55 5.88 13.24
C VAL A 192 7.62 4.95 13.81
N LEU A 193 8.62 4.63 13.02
CA LEU A 193 9.73 3.76 13.47
C LEU A 193 10.53 4.39 14.61
N ALA A 194 10.87 5.67 14.50
CA ALA A 194 11.59 6.38 15.55
C ALA A 194 10.79 6.42 16.86
N GLN A 195 9.48 6.69 16.78
CA GLN A 195 8.60 6.69 17.93
C GLN A 195 8.42 5.29 18.52
N THR A 196 8.23 4.26 17.68
CA THR A 196 8.05 2.88 18.12
C THR A 196 9.27 2.35 18.88
N LYS A 197 10.48 2.83 18.54
CA LYS A 197 11.71 2.49 19.31
C LYS A 197 11.68 3.05 20.72
N ASN A 198 11.11 4.22 20.92
CA ASN A 198 11.01 4.88 22.21
C ASN A 198 9.78 4.40 23.00
N ASP A 199 8.70 4.09 22.30
CA ASP A 199 7.45 3.59 22.88
C ASP A 199 6.84 2.50 21.96
N ILE A 200 6.93 1.25 22.42
CA ILE A 200 6.41 0.07 21.72
C ILE A 200 4.89 0.09 21.54
N THR A 201 4.18 0.95 22.26
CA THR A 201 2.72 1.08 22.14
C THR A 201 2.31 1.98 20.99
N THR A 202 3.24 2.72 20.36
CA THR A 202 2.98 3.61 19.22
C THR A 202 2.18 2.95 18.09
N PRO A 203 2.53 1.74 17.58
CA PRO A 203 1.75 1.12 16.50
C PRO A 203 0.31 0.78 16.89
N VAL A 204 0.08 0.44 18.17
CA VAL A 204 -1.28 0.19 18.69
C VAL A 204 -2.07 1.50 18.80
N SER A 205 -1.42 2.57 19.23
CA SER A 205 -2.04 3.90 19.29
C SER A 205 -2.44 4.39 17.90
N LEU A 206 -1.56 4.21 16.90
CA LEU A 206 -1.85 4.52 15.50
C LEU A 206 -2.99 3.66 14.94
N PHE A 207 -2.98 2.36 15.24
CA PHE A 207 -4.06 1.47 14.84
C PHE A 207 -5.41 1.92 15.42
N ASN A 208 -5.44 2.32 16.70
CA ASN A 208 -6.66 2.84 17.33
C ASN A 208 -7.09 4.18 16.75
N ALA A 209 -6.14 5.09 16.45
CA ALA A 209 -6.44 6.38 15.82
C ALA A 209 -7.00 6.21 14.39
N SER A 210 -6.55 5.20 13.66
CA SER A 210 -7.05 4.90 12.31
C SER A 210 -8.39 4.17 12.28
N ALA A 211 -8.85 3.61 13.40
CA ALA A 211 -10.03 2.73 13.44
C ALA A 211 -11.31 3.34 12.80
N PRO A 212 -11.66 4.63 13.01
CA PRO A 212 -12.82 5.23 12.34
C PRO A 212 -12.68 5.39 10.83
N TYR A 213 -11.44 5.37 10.32
CA TYR A 213 -11.06 5.68 8.95
C TYR A 213 -10.50 4.47 8.20
N SER A 214 -10.64 3.29 8.77
CA SER A 214 -10.01 2.09 8.21
C SER A 214 -10.96 0.91 8.12
N CYS A 215 -10.68 0.06 7.12
CA CYS A 215 -11.27 -1.27 7.00
C CYS A 215 -10.12 -2.29 7.01
N THR A 216 -10.12 -3.21 8.00
CA THR A 216 -8.99 -4.12 8.20
C THR A 216 -9.41 -5.42 8.88
N ASN A 217 -8.71 -6.52 8.60
CA ASN A 217 -8.77 -7.77 9.35
C ASN A 217 -7.63 -7.92 10.37
N LEU A 218 -6.81 -6.88 10.56
CA LEU A 218 -5.83 -6.82 11.63
C LEU A 218 -6.51 -6.59 12.98
N ASN A 219 -5.82 -6.99 14.05
CA ASN A 219 -6.22 -6.69 15.40
C ASN A 219 -5.02 -6.18 16.22
N PRO A 220 -5.25 -5.52 17.37
CA PRO A 220 -4.16 -4.96 18.18
C PRO A 220 -3.08 -5.98 18.58
N SER A 221 -3.48 -7.22 18.88
CA SER A 221 -2.52 -8.27 19.25
C SER A 221 -1.55 -8.61 18.12
N LYS A 222 -2.05 -8.66 16.86
CA LYS A 222 -1.21 -8.89 15.68
C LYS A 222 -0.28 -7.71 15.43
N ILE A 223 -0.76 -6.48 15.60
CA ILE A 223 0.07 -5.27 15.49
C ILE A 223 1.20 -5.31 16.52
N CYS A 224 0.90 -5.57 17.82
CA CYS A 224 1.90 -5.73 18.85
C CYS A 224 2.94 -6.80 18.51
N TYR A 225 2.49 -7.97 18.06
CA TYR A 225 3.39 -9.07 17.68
C TYR A 225 4.35 -8.66 16.56
N LEU A 226 3.84 -8.02 15.50
CA LEU A 226 4.66 -7.58 14.37
C LEU A 226 5.65 -6.48 14.79
N SER A 227 5.20 -5.51 15.59
CA SER A 227 6.06 -4.45 16.11
C SER A 227 7.18 -4.99 17.00
N GLN A 228 6.89 -5.96 17.87
CA GLN A 228 7.90 -6.61 18.69
C GLN A 228 8.93 -7.37 17.84
N ASN A 229 8.50 -8.07 16.80
CA ASN A 229 9.42 -8.74 15.88
C ASN A 229 10.35 -7.75 15.17
N MET A 230 9.81 -6.63 14.67
CA MET A 230 10.64 -5.58 14.06
C MET A 230 11.71 -5.07 15.04
N LEU A 231 11.34 -4.78 16.28
CA LEU A 231 12.24 -4.20 17.29
C LEU A 231 13.28 -5.20 17.81
N SER A 232 12.90 -6.47 18.04
CA SER A 232 13.78 -7.50 18.60
C SER A 232 14.97 -7.86 17.69
N HIS A 233 14.87 -7.58 16.39
CA HIS A 233 15.90 -7.82 15.40
C HIS A 233 16.63 -6.54 14.94
N ASN A 234 16.81 -5.57 15.84
CA ASN A 234 17.38 -4.24 15.58
C ASN A 234 16.55 -3.34 14.64
N GLY A 235 15.31 -3.69 14.39
CA GLY A 235 14.19 -2.86 13.94
C GLY A 235 14.28 -2.15 12.59
N MET A 236 15.33 -2.33 11.79
CA MET A 236 15.67 -1.33 10.78
C MET A 236 16.09 -1.87 9.42
N ASN A 237 15.95 -3.14 9.16
CA ASN A 237 16.10 -3.65 7.80
C ASN A 237 14.76 -3.51 7.05
N MET A 238 14.27 -2.26 7.00
CA MET A 238 13.14 -1.94 6.13
C MET A 238 13.67 -1.39 4.82
N THR A 239 13.26 -2.00 3.74
CA THR A 239 13.58 -1.55 2.38
C THR A 239 12.30 -1.28 1.61
N MET A 240 12.29 -0.20 0.84
CA MET A 240 11.19 0.10 -0.07
C MET A 240 11.64 -0.21 -1.50
N VAL A 241 10.80 -0.92 -2.22
CA VAL A 241 10.99 -1.27 -3.63
C VAL A 241 9.67 -1.10 -4.38
N SER A 242 9.73 -0.93 -5.68
CA SER A 242 8.52 -0.92 -6.52
C SER A 242 8.45 -2.18 -7.36
N VAL A 243 7.25 -2.62 -7.68
CA VAL A 243 7.03 -3.64 -8.70
C VAL A 243 7.70 -3.15 -10.00
N PRO A 244 8.60 -3.94 -10.60
CA PRO A 244 9.30 -3.54 -11.82
C PRO A 244 8.37 -3.56 -13.03
N GLY A 245 8.51 -2.57 -13.90
CA GLY A 245 7.70 -2.47 -15.11
C GLY A 245 7.80 -1.10 -15.77
N GLU A 246 6.92 -0.84 -16.70
CA GLU A 246 6.89 0.39 -17.48
C GLU A 246 5.48 0.93 -17.66
N LEU A 247 5.34 2.26 -17.62
CA LEU A 247 4.11 2.95 -17.96
C LEU A 247 3.96 3.05 -19.48
N LYS A 248 2.78 2.70 -19.98
CA LYS A 248 2.39 2.87 -21.38
C LYS A 248 1.13 3.71 -21.46
N LYS A 249 1.00 4.44 -22.55
CA LYS A 249 -0.25 5.14 -22.85
C LYS A 249 -1.24 4.12 -23.41
N GLY A 250 -2.29 3.82 -22.64
CA GLY A 250 -3.42 3.04 -23.11
C GLY A 250 -4.37 3.88 -24.00
N GLU A 251 -5.49 3.30 -24.39
CA GLU A 251 -6.49 3.98 -25.21
C GLU A 251 -7.19 5.13 -24.47
N ILE A 252 -7.44 4.96 -23.18
CA ILE A 252 -8.19 5.92 -22.34
C ILE A 252 -7.32 6.44 -21.19
N TYR A 253 -6.56 5.53 -20.52
CA TYR A 253 -5.77 5.82 -19.32
C TYR A 253 -4.32 5.37 -19.49
N THR A 254 -3.47 5.77 -18.56
CA THR A 254 -2.12 5.22 -18.44
C THR A 254 -2.20 3.81 -17.87
N GLU A 255 -1.44 2.89 -18.43
CA GLU A 255 -1.37 1.48 -18.05
C GLU A 255 0.05 1.14 -17.62
N PHE A 256 0.21 0.39 -16.53
CA PHE A 256 1.50 -0.10 -16.07
C PHE A 256 1.64 -1.58 -16.37
N TYR A 257 2.63 -1.92 -17.17
CA TYR A 257 2.94 -3.31 -17.54
C TYR A 257 4.17 -3.81 -16.78
N VAL A 258 3.97 -4.88 -16.05
CA VAL A 258 5.00 -5.48 -15.21
C VAL A 258 6.07 -6.16 -16.08
N ASN A 259 7.33 -6.05 -15.66
CA ASN A 259 8.41 -6.90 -16.14
C ASN A 259 8.36 -8.23 -15.36
N GLU A 260 7.81 -9.26 -15.99
CA GLU A 260 7.53 -10.55 -15.34
C GLU A 260 8.80 -11.23 -14.80
N ASP A 261 9.93 -11.16 -15.52
CA ASP A 261 11.19 -11.78 -15.08
C ASP A 261 11.76 -11.09 -13.82
N GLU A 262 11.70 -9.77 -13.78
CA GLU A 262 12.15 -8.98 -12.65
C GLU A 262 11.18 -9.11 -11.46
N LEU A 263 9.87 -9.17 -11.70
CA LEU A 263 8.88 -9.44 -10.66
C LEU A 263 9.10 -10.83 -10.06
N TYR A 264 9.30 -11.84 -10.90
CA TYR A 264 9.58 -13.19 -10.43
C TYR A 264 10.82 -13.23 -9.53
N LYS A 265 11.87 -12.51 -9.92
CA LYS A 265 13.08 -12.36 -9.10
C LYS A 265 12.78 -11.65 -7.78
N LEU A 266 12.03 -10.55 -7.81
CA LEU A 266 11.61 -9.83 -6.60
C LEU A 266 10.85 -10.77 -5.63
N ILE A 267 9.96 -11.60 -6.14
CA ILE A 267 9.22 -12.59 -5.36
C ILE A 267 10.14 -13.64 -4.76
N LEU A 268 11.07 -14.20 -5.53
CA LEU A 268 12.06 -15.15 -5.02
C LEU A 268 12.91 -14.53 -3.91
N ASP A 269 13.45 -13.34 -4.12
CA ASP A 269 14.30 -12.62 -3.18
C ASP A 269 13.56 -12.16 -1.91
N THR A 270 12.22 -12.14 -1.95
CA THR A 270 11.39 -11.73 -0.82
C THR A 270 10.85 -12.91 -0.03
N TYR A 271 10.30 -13.90 -0.71
CA TYR A 271 9.48 -14.94 -0.10
C TYR A 271 10.14 -16.32 -0.06
N TYR A 272 11.27 -16.49 -0.71
CA TYR A 272 11.92 -17.80 -0.80
C TYR A 272 13.35 -17.75 -0.32
N LYS A 273 13.84 -18.90 0.14
CA LYS A 273 15.23 -19.13 0.54
C LYS A 273 15.85 -20.21 -0.36
N PRO A 274 17.15 -20.10 -0.72
CA PRO A 274 17.83 -21.19 -1.40
C PRO A 274 17.73 -22.49 -0.59
N TYR A 275 17.29 -23.54 -1.25
CA TYR A 275 17.25 -24.87 -0.64
C TYR A 275 18.63 -25.54 -0.76
N ASN A 276 19.26 -25.82 0.36
CA ASN A 276 20.61 -26.37 0.42
C ASN A 276 20.62 -27.87 0.77
N GLY A 277 19.51 -28.62 0.51
CA GLY A 277 19.45 -30.08 0.59
C GLY A 277 19.70 -30.67 1.96
#